data_45a6721914dbc2e2ab6a37c00f7865d3
#
_entry.id   45a6721914dbc2e2ab6a37c00f7865d3
#
_cell.length_a   1.000
_cell.length_b   1.000
_cell.length_c   1.000
_cell.angle_alpha   90.00
_cell.angle_beta   90.00
_cell.angle_gamma   90.00
#
_symmetry.space_group_name_H-M   'P 1'
#
loop_
_entity.id
_entity.type
_entity.pdbx_description
1 polymer ?
#
loop_
_entity_poly.entity_id
_entity_poly.type
_entity_poly.pdbx_seq_one_letter_code
_entity_poly.pdbx_strand_id
1 'polypeptide(L)'
;MLKKIEKAYVYLEKNLESLSCPLCHTSFALEPYALRCENKHTFNLNKKGYVNFLQTKADTEHYTKKMFEPRRRLIVAGMYTPVLKEIEKALLPGNLLDVGTGEGKFLELLSYQGNKFGFDIAKDGIEMATDLPFSAFLSLADLTRLPFADASISSVLNIFTPSNYKEFNRVLQSGGNIIKIVPDRYYLQELRKVYGFPVNYDNTEVIQRFKQEYPNAVEKELHYSFEIPETLRLDFLEMSPLEWAVPSKIKEAARKNPPTQSTIHVQVLIGQK
;
A
#
# COMPACT_ATOMS: atom_id res chain seq x y z
N MET A 1 23.67 10.16 -14.37
CA MET A 1 22.39 9.83 -13.71
C MET A 1 22.69 9.07 -12.42
N LEU A 2 22.13 9.46 -11.27
CA LEU A 2 22.34 8.76 -9.99
C LEU A 2 21.79 7.34 -10.04
N LYS A 3 22.52 6.39 -9.45
CA LYS A 3 22.04 5.02 -9.22
C LYS A 3 20.87 5.02 -8.23
N LYS A 4 20.05 3.96 -8.21
CA LYS A 4 18.90 3.86 -7.28
C LYS A 4 19.31 4.01 -5.81
N ILE A 5 20.39 3.36 -5.40
CA ILE A 5 20.92 3.46 -4.03
C ILE A 5 21.34 4.90 -3.69
N GLU A 6 21.93 5.62 -4.63
CA GLU A 6 22.35 7.02 -4.43
C GLU A 6 21.13 7.95 -4.31
N LYS A 7 20.09 7.71 -5.12
CA LYS A 7 18.82 8.45 -5.00
C LYS A 7 18.17 8.24 -3.66
N ALA A 8 18.11 6.98 -3.18
CA ALA A 8 17.54 6.63 -1.88
C ALA A 8 18.38 7.24 -0.74
N TYR A 9 19.71 7.24 -0.86
CA TYR A 9 20.59 7.87 0.11
C TYR A 9 20.33 9.38 0.25
N VAL A 10 20.28 10.10 -0.88
CA VAL A 10 19.94 11.53 -0.88
C VAL A 10 18.54 11.82 -0.33
N TYR A 11 17.58 10.94 -0.60
CA TYR A 11 16.24 11.06 -0.03
C TYR A 11 16.23 10.89 1.49
N LEU A 12 16.97 9.88 1.98
CA LEU A 12 17.13 9.63 3.41
C LEU A 12 17.83 10.79 4.14
N GLU A 13 18.86 11.36 3.54
CA GLU A 13 19.59 12.51 4.11
C GLU A 13 18.65 13.69 4.42
N LYS A 14 17.66 13.93 3.56
CA LYS A 14 16.69 15.01 3.71
C LYS A 14 15.55 14.70 4.69
N ASN A 15 15.31 13.42 4.98
CA ASN A 15 14.13 12.98 5.70
C ASN A 15 14.46 12.05 6.88
N LEU A 16 15.72 12.07 7.34
CA LEU A 16 16.22 11.15 8.36
C LEU A 16 15.46 11.26 9.68
N GLU A 17 15.07 12.47 10.06
CA GLU A 17 14.30 12.78 11.26
C GLU A 17 12.91 12.11 11.31
N SER A 18 12.38 11.75 10.14
CA SER A 18 11.10 11.03 10.06
C SER A 18 11.22 9.55 10.37
N LEU A 19 12.44 9.04 10.55
CA LEU A 19 12.71 7.62 10.76
C LEU A 19 13.22 7.33 12.17
N SER A 20 12.85 6.16 12.69
CA SER A 20 13.40 5.62 13.95
C SER A 20 13.63 4.11 13.83
N CYS A 21 14.49 3.60 14.69
CA CYS A 21 14.81 2.17 14.72
C CYS A 21 13.59 1.34 15.12
N PRO A 22 13.11 0.38 14.30
CA PRO A 22 11.95 -0.44 14.64
C PRO A 22 12.20 -1.41 15.81
N LEU A 23 13.45 -1.54 16.26
CA LEU A 23 13.83 -2.43 17.37
C LEU A 23 13.90 -1.73 18.72
N CYS A 24 14.24 -0.43 18.74
CA CYS A 24 14.44 0.30 19.99
C CYS A 24 13.92 1.75 19.97
N HIS A 25 13.31 2.19 18.88
CA HIS A 25 12.72 3.51 18.68
C HIS A 25 13.67 4.70 18.83
N THR A 26 15.00 4.47 18.94
CA THR A 26 15.98 5.57 18.94
C THR A 26 16.21 6.10 17.53
N SER A 27 16.73 7.32 17.44
CA SER A 27 17.04 8.00 16.19
C SER A 27 18.10 7.25 15.37
N PHE A 28 18.09 7.49 14.07
CA PHE A 28 19.13 7.02 13.16
C PHE A 28 20.18 8.09 12.88
N ALA A 29 21.44 7.66 12.78
CA ALA A 29 22.48 8.35 12.04
C ALA A 29 22.57 7.72 10.63
N LEU A 30 22.78 8.55 9.62
CA LEU A 30 23.02 8.11 8.25
C LEU A 30 24.51 7.89 8.03
N GLU A 31 24.92 6.64 7.90
CA GLU A 31 26.26 6.22 7.51
C GLU A 31 26.32 6.00 5.98
N PRO A 32 27.49 5.82 5.33
CA PRO A 32 27.56 5.50 3.91
C PRO A 32 26.73 4.26 3.57
N TYR A 33 25.57 4.50 2.92
CA TYR A 33 24.60 3.49 2.51
C TYR A 33 24.03 2.62 3.65
N ALA A 34 23.95 3.14 4.89
CA ALA A 34 23.37 2.45 6.03
C ALA A 34 22.71 3.43 7.00
N LEU A 35 21.67 2.95 7.69
CA LEU A 35 21.06 3.59 8.85
C LEU A 35 21.58 2.88 10.10
N ARG A 36 22.12 3.63 11.03
CA ARG A 36 22.59 3.11 12.33
C ARG A 36 21.96 3.88 13.48
N CYS A 37 21.32 3.17 14.41
CA CYS A 37 20.72 3.79 15.57
C CYS A 37 21.70 3.91 16.75
N GLU A 38 21.33 4.68 17.76
CA GLU A 38 22.13 4.87 18.99
C GLU A 38 22.50 3.55 19.67
N ASN A 39 21.60 2.56 19.65
CA ASN A 39 21.84 1.22 20.17
C ASN A 39 22.59 0.29 19.19
N LYS A 40 23.21 0.86 18.16
CA LYS A 40 24.06 0.18 17.17
C LYS A 40 23.34 -0.83 16.26
N HIS A 41 22.00 -0.84 16.22
CA HIS A 41 21.31 -1.60 15.16
C HIS A 41 21.60 -0.94 13.83
N THR A 42 21.98 -1.75 12.83
CA THR A 42 22.39 -1.26 11.52
C THR A 42 21.54 -1.89 10.43
N PHE A 43 21.04 -1.06 9.50
CA PHE A 43 20.21 -1.46 8.36
C PHE A 43 20.81 -0.89 7.08
N ASN A 44 21.26 -1.78 6.20
CA ASN A 44 21.93 -1.39 4.96
C ASN A 44 20.92 -1.02 3.85
N LEU A 45 21.26 0.01 3.08
CA LEU A 45 20.55 0.29 1.83
C LEU A 45 20.85 -0.80 0.79
N ASN A 46 19.80 -1.34 0.20
CA ASN A 46 19.92 -2.26 -0.91
C ASN A 46 20.36 -1.53 -2.19
N LYS A 47 21.07 -2.20 -3.08
CA LYS A 47 21.48 -1.65 -4.40
C LYS A 47 20.30 -1.17 -5.24
N LYS A 48 19.10 -1.71 -5.00
CA LYS A 48 17.83 -1.29 -5.63
C LYS A 48 17.20 -0.06 -4.98
N GLY A 49 17.78 0.51 -3.90
CA GLY A 49 17.32 1.75 -3.28
C GLY A 49 16.20 1.57 -2.25
N TYR A 50 16.16 0.47 -1.55
CA TYR A 50 15.27 0.27 -0.39
C TYR A 50 16.06 -0.22 0.84
N VAL A 51 15.47 -0.11 2.03
CA VAL A 51 16.00 -0.68 3.28
C VAL A 51 15.15 -1.87 3.71
N ASN A 52 15.78 -2.93 4.19
CA ASN A 52 15.08 -4.06 4.80
C ASN A 52 15.15 -3.96 6.34
N PHE A 53 14.02 -3.69 6.96
CA PHE A 53 13.85 -3.65 8.41
C PHE A 53 13.26 -4.94 9.01
N LEU A 54 12.86 -5.91 8.17
CA LEU A 54 12.27 -7.16 8.64
C LEU A 54 13.26 -7.95 9.48
N GLN A 55 12.78 -8.51 10.59
CA GLN A 55 13.52 -9.47 11.43
C GLN A 55 13.22 -10.93 11.03
N THR A 56 12.23 -11.12 10.17
CA THR A 56 11.81 -12.41 9.61
C THR A 56 12.04 -12.42 8.09
N LYS A 57 11.85 -13.55 7.46
CA LYS A 57 11.90 -13.62 5.99
C LYS A 57 10.74 -12.81 5.41
N ALA A 58 11.03 -12.04 4.36
CA ALA A 58 10.00 -11.39 3.56
C ALA A 58 9.08 -12.43 2.89
N ASP A 59 7.83 -12.08 2.66
CA ASP A 59 6.93 -12.92 1.84
C ASP A 59 7.45 -12.93 0.39
N THR A 60 7.72 -14.12 -0.11
CA THR A 60 8.19 -14.37 -1.47
C THR A 60 7.32 -15.41 -2.19
N GLU A 61 6.28 -15.93 -1.54
CA GLU A 61 5.45 -17.03 -2.06
C GLU A 61 4.10 -16.54 -2.58
N HIS A 62 3.46 -15.62 -1.86
CA HIS A 62 2.10 -15.18 -2.14
C HIS A 62 2.05 -13.90 -2.97
N TYR A 63 2.70 -12.84 -2.49
CA TYR A 63 2.71 -11.52 -3.13
C TYR A 63 3.90 -11.40 -4.09
N THR A 64 3.77 -12.03 -5.25
CA THR A 64 4.82 -12.07 -6.28
C THR A 64 4.55 -11.12 -7.43
N LYS A 65 5.56 -10.92 -8.28
CA LYS A 65 5.42 -10.14 -9.53
C LYS A 65 4.25 -10.62 -10.38
N LYS A 66 3.98 -11.93 -10.38
CA LYS A 66 2.89 -12.53 -11.16
C LYS A 66 1.52 -11.93 -10.79
N MET A 67 1.31 -11.55 -9.52
CA MET A 67 0.08 -10.87 -9.08
C MET A 67 0.18 -9.35 -9.26
N PHE A 68 1.33 -8.76 -8.94
CA PHE A 68 1.47 -7.31 -8.98
C PHE A 68 1.45 -6.72 -10.40
N GLU A 69 2.02 -7.40 -11.40
CA GLU A 69 2.06 -6.90 -12.78
C GLU A 69 0.66 -6.76 -13.42
N PRO A 70 -0.23 -7.77 -13.37
CA PRO A 70 -1.62 -7.63 -13.80
C PRO A 70 -2.37 -6.50 -13.09
N ARG A 71 -2.23 -6.44 -11.75
CA ARG A 71 -2.84 -5.37 -10.94
C ARG A 71 -2.36 -3.99 -11.36
N ARG A 72 -1.06 -3.81 -11.55
CA ARG A 72 -0.46 -2.55 -12.01
C ARG A 72 -1.06 -2.08 -13.33
N ARG A 73 -1.22 -2.99 -14.32
CA ARG A 73 -1.79 -2.64 -15.62
C ARG A 73 -3.23 -2.13 -15.50
N LEU A 74 -4.04 -2.75 -14.64
CA LEU A 74 -5.41 -2.29 -14.36
C LEU A 74 -5.46 -0.97 -13.61
N ILE A 75 -4.57 -0.75 -12.64
CA ILE A 75 -4.44 0.54 -11.95
C ILE A 75 -4.10 1.64 -12.94
N VAL A 76 -3.12 1.40 -13.84
CA VAL A 76 -2.72 2.34 -14.90
C VAL A 76 -3.86 2.60 -15.90
N ALA A 77 -4.67 1.59 -16.20
CA ALA A 77 -5.86 1.73 -17.04
C ALA A 77 -7.01 2.54 -16.38
N GLY A 78 -6.83 2.97 -15.13
CA GLY A 78 -7.77 3.87 -14.44
C GLY A 78 -8.80 3.20 -13.55
N MET A 79 -8.66 1.89 -13.28
CA MET A 79 -9.61 1.14 -12.47
C MET A 79 -9.91 1.78 -11.11
N TYR A 80 -8.93 2.45 -10.51
CA TYR A 80 -9.06 3.10 -9.20
C TYR A 80 -8.95 4.63 -9.25
N THR A 81 -9.07 5.25 -10.42
CA THR A 81 -8.97 6.71 -10.57
C THR A 81 -9.96 7.48 -9.67
N PRO A 82 -11.25 7.09 -9.53
CA PRO A 82 -12.15 7.76 -8.60
C PRO A 82 -11.72 7.65 -7.14
N VAL A 83 -11.15 6.50 -6.74
CA VAL A 83 -10.63 6.29 -5.38
C VAL A 83 -9.44 7.21 -5.11
N LEU A 84 -8.48 7.28 -6.04
CA LEU A 84 -7.30 8.16 -5.92
C LEU A 84 -7.71 9.63 -5.79
N LYS A 85 -8.70 10.09 -6.55
CA LYS A 85 -9.23 11.46 -6.44
C LYS A 85 -9.82 11.77 -5.06
N GLU A 86 -10.47 10.81 -4.42
CA GLU A 86 -10.98 11.02 -3.05
C GLU A 86 -9.87 10.99 -2.02
N ILE A 87 -8.86 10.13 -2.20
CA ILE A 87 -7.67 10.13 -1.35
C ILE A 87 -6.96 11.50 -1.42
N GLU A 88 -6.72 12.03 -2.63
CA GLU A 88 -6.05 13.32 -2.85
C GLU A 88 -6.72 14.48 -2.12
N LYS A 89 -8.06 14.50 -2.04
CA LYS A 89 -8.81 15.54 -1.31
C LYS A 89 -8.58 15.51 0.20
N ALA A 90 -8.22 14.36 0.74
CA ALA A 90 -8.03 14.15 2.16
C ALA A 90 -6.55 14.23 2.61
N LEU A 91 -5.60 14.23 1.67
CA LEU A 91 -4.18 14.29 1.99
C LEU A 91 -3.81 15.62 2.63
N LEU A 92 -3.08 15.55 3.73
CA LEU A 92 -2.51 16.71 4.42
C LEU A 92 -1.08 16.99 3.93
N PRO A 93 -0.64 18.27 3.86
CA PRO A 93 0.74 18.60 3.52
C PRO A 93 1.74 17.95 4.50
N GLY A 94 2.94 17.60 4.03
CA GLY A 94 4.01 17.05 4.86
C GLY A 94 4.45 15.65 4.45
N ASN A 95 4.43 14.69 5.35
CA ASN A 95 4.90 13.33 5.14
C ASN A 95 3.72 12.37 4.93
N LEU A 96 3.65 11.74 3.76
CA LEU A 96 2.68 10.69 3.42
C LEU A 96 3.31 9.31 3.59
N LEU A 97 2.69 8.44 4.38
CA LEU A 97 3.08 7.05 4.54
C LEU A 97 2.04 6.12 3.91
N ASP A 98 2.43 5.36 2.89
CA ASP A 98 1.62 4.32 2.27
C ASP A 98 1.94 2.95 2.89
N VAL A 99 0.95 2.38 3.57
CA VAL A 99 1.06 1.15 4.34
C VAL A 99 0.63 -0.04 3.49
N GLY A 100 1.55 -0.98 3.26
CA GLY A 100 1.31 -2.06 2.31
C GLY A 100 1.30 -1.55 0.88
N THR A 101 2.33 -0.76 0.54
CA THR A 101 2.42 -0.05 -0.74
C THR A 101 2.48 -0.99 -1.96
N GLY A 102 2.76 -2.28 -1.75
CA GLY A 102 2.91 -3.26 -2.81
C GLY A 102 3.95 -2.82 -3.84
N GLU A 103 3.52 -2.77 -5.11
CA GLU A 103 4.35 -2.31 -6.22
C GLU A 103 4.40 -0.77 -6.39
N GLY A 104 3.85 -0.02 -5.42
CA GLY A 104 3.97 1.44 -5.32
C GLY A 104 3.15 2.26 -6.33
N LYS A 105 2.30 1.63 -7.15
CA LYS A 105 1.61 2.34 -8.23
C LYS A 105 0.56 3.34 -7.71
N PHE A 106 -0.14 3.04 -6.64
CA PHE A 106 -1.04 3.99 -6.01
C PHE A 106 -0.27 5.23 -5.52
N LEU A 107 0.83 5.02 -4.79
CA LEU A 107 1.66 6.09 -4.26
C LEU A 107 2.28 6.96 -5.37
N GLU A 108 2.66 6.35 -6.51
CA GLU A 108 3.18 7.08 -7.69
C GLU A 108 2.11 7.97 -8.32
N LEU A 109 0.89 7.45 -8.52
CA LEU A 109 -0.19 8.14 -9.23
C LEU A 109 -0.81 9.28 -8.43
N LEU A 110 -0.65 9.30 -7.09
CA LEU A 110 -1.15 10.39 -6.26
C LEU A 110 -0.43 11.71 -6.59
N SER A 111 -1.22 12.73 -6.94
CA SER A 111 -0.75 14.11 -7.10
C SER A 111 -0.45 14.70 -5.72
N TYR A 112 0.79 14.52 -5.24
CA TYR A 112 1.20 14.91 -3.90
C TYR A 112 2.60 15.54 -3.93
N GLN A 113 2.73 16.74 -3.32
CA GLN A 113 3.98 17.52 -3.35
C GLN A 113 4.86 17.32 -2.10
N GLY A 114 4.36 16.63 -1.07
CA GLY A 114 5.13 16.32 0.13
C GLY A 114 6.04 15.10 -0.02
N ASN A 115 6.68 14.71 1.07
CA ASN A 115 7.52 13.52 1.11
C ASN A 115 6.66 12.26 1.08
N LYS A 116 7.08 11.28 0.30
CA LYS A 116 6.41 9.99 0.14
C LYS A 116 7.24 8.88 0.77
N PHE A 117 6.62 8.10 1.63
CA PHE A 117 7.20 6.90 2.22
C PHE A 117 6.28 5.72 1.92
N GLY A 118 6.87 4.56 1.62
CA GLY A 118 6.12 3.33 1.41
C GLY A 118 6.81 2.14 2.02
N PHE A 119 6.05 1.23 2.59
CA PHE A 119 6.58 -0.05 3.02
C PHE A 119 5.64 -1.21 2.69
N ASP A 120 6.23 -2.37 2.56
CA ASP A 120 5.51 -3.63 2.40
C ASP A 120 6.31 -4.78 3.01
N ILE A 121 5.66 -5.90 3.27
CA ILE A 121 6.32 -7.16 3.63
C ILE A 121 6.73 -7.95 2.37
N ALA A 122 6.11 -7.66 1.23
CA ALA A 122 6.34 -8.33 -0.04
C ALA A 122 7.57 -7.76 -0.76
N LYS A 123 8.62 -8.58 -0.84
CA LYS A 123 9.87 -8.18 -1.48
C LYS A 123 9.70 -7.84 -2.95
N ASP A 124 8.96 -8.63 -3.70
CA ASP A 124 8.72 -8.39 -5.13
C ASP A 124 8.01 -7.07 -5.38
N GLY A 125 7.04 -6.72 -4.51
CA GLY A 125 6.34 -5.43 -4.56
C GLY A 125 7.31 -4.27 -4.39
N ILE A 126 8.10 -4.25 -3.31
CA ILE A 126 9.07 -3.18 -3.05
C ILE A 126 10.11 -3.08 -4.17
N GLU A 127 10.63 -4.20 -4.68
CA GLU A 127 11.57 -4.17 -5.80
C GLU A 127 10.94 -3.55 -7.06
N MET A 128 9.67 -3.86 -7.35
CA MET A 128 8.93 -3.26 -8.46
C MET A 128 8.67 -1.76 -8.22
N ALA A 129 8.39 -1.35 -6.99
CA ALA A 129 8.17 0.06 -6.64
C ALA A 129 9.43 0.90 -6.85
N THR A 130 10.63 0.34 -6.61
CA THR A 130 11.90 1.05 -6.87
C THR A 130 12.19 1.31 -8.36
N ASP A 131 11.43 0.71 -9.28
CA ASP A 131 11.54 0.94 -10.73
C ASP A 131 10.67 2.10 -11.21
N LEU A 132 9.79 2.64 -10.37
CA LEU A 132 8.87 3.70 -10.74
C LEU A 132 9.57 5.06 -10.79
N PRO A 133 9.12 5.98 -11.68
CA PRO A 133 9.76 7.28 -11.90
C PRO A 133 9.30 8.34 -10.88
N PHE A 134 9.27 8.02 -9.58
CA PHE A 134 8.92 8.96 -8.54
C PHE A 134 9.92 8.95 -7.38
N SER A 135 9.91 10.00 -6.56
CA SER A 135 10.76 10.09 -5.37
C SER A 135 10.00 9.65 -4.15
N ALA A 136 10.47 8.58 -3.51
CA ALA A 136 9.96 8.10 -2.23
C ALA A 136 11.05 7.31 -1.51
N PHE A 137 10.95 7.20 -0.19
CA PHE A 137 11.67 6.18 0.55
C PHE A 137 10.83 4.91 0.64
N LEU A 138 11.40 3.80 0.19
CA LEU A 138 10.76 2.49 0.17
C LEU A 138 11.48 1.52 1.09
N SER A 139 10.73 0.68 1.79
CA SER A 139 11.30 -0.28 2.72
C SER A 139 10.51 -1.60 2.80
N LEU A 140 11.22 -2.67 3.14
CA LEU A 140 10.60 -3.89 3.66
C LEU A 140 10.45 -3.71 5.16
N ALA A 141 9.22 -3.71 5.67
CA ALA A 141 8.94 -3.52 7.09
C ALA A 141 7.67 -4.26 7.52
N ASP A 142 7.58 -4.48 8.83
CA ASP A 142 6.42 -5.11 9.47
C ASP A 142 5.49 -4.01 10.02
N LEU A 143 4.20 -4.16 9.75
CA LEU A 143 3.14 -3.30 10.26
C LEU A 143 3.11 -3.19 11.79
N THR A 144 3.68 -4.16 12.50
CA THR A 144 3.72 -4.19 13.97
C THR A 144 4.87 -3.38 14.55
N ARG A 145 5.84 -2.95 13.72
CA ARG A 145 7.05 -2.20 14.13
C ARG A 145 7.49 -1.28 13.00
N LEU A 146 6.80 -0.16 12.86
CA LEU A 146 7.09 0.79 11.79
C LEU A 146 8.42 1.52 12.02
N PRO A 147 9.28 1.65 10.99
CA PRO A 147 10.57 2.33 11.10
C PRO A 147 10.44 3.86 11.00
N PHE A 148 9.40 4.43 11.57
CA PHE A 148 9.10 5.87 11.55
C PHE A 148 9.10 6.43 12.97
N ALA A 149 9.59 7.66 13.11
CA ALA A 149 9.60 8.38 14.37
C ALA A 149 8.18 8.72 14.84
N ASP A 150 8.01 8.91 16.15
CA ASP A 150 6.76 9.35 16.74
C ASP A 150 6.36 10.72 16.16
N ALA A 151 5.08 10.89 15.86
CA ALA A 151 4.51 12.14 15.36
C ALA A 151 5.22 12.73 14.12
N SER A 152 5.78 11.88 13.24
CA SER A 152 6.52 12.30 12.04
C SER A 152 5.70 12.27 10.74
N ILE A 153 4.51 11.68 10.75
CA ILE A 153 3.68 11.45 9.55
C ILE A 153 2.44 12.33 9.61
N SER A 154 2.15 13.02 8.50
CA SER A 154 0.95 13.86 8.35
C SER A 154 -0.27 13.06 7.91
N SER A 155 -0.09 12.14 6.97
CA SER A 155 -1.15 11.25 6.46
C SER A 155 -0.66 9.82 6.36
N VAL A 156 -1.44 8.89 6.90
CA VAL A 156 -1.27 7.44 6.69
C VAL A 156 -2.29 6.99 5.66
N LEU A 157 -1.83 6.35 4.59
CA LEU A 157 -2.65 5.73 3.57
C LEU A 157 -2.65 4.21 3.77
N ASN A 158 -3.85 3.60 3.80
CA ASN A 158 -4.03 2.19 4.03
C ASN A 158 -5.05 1.62 3.04
N ILE A 159 -4.58 1.16 1.86
CA ILE A 159 -5.43 0.69 0.76
C ILE A 159 -5.45 -0.84 0.74
N PHE A 160 -6.59 -1.45 1.04
CA PHE A 160 -6.81 -2.90 0.98
C PHE A 160 -5.81 -3.73 1.81
N THR A 161 -5.25 -3.14 2.88
CA THR A 161 -4.26 -3.79 3.74
C THR A 161 -4.74 -3.84 5.19
N PRO A 162 -4.20 -4.76 6.02
CA PRO A 162 -4.45 -4.77 7.45
C PRO A 162 -4.06 -3.45 8.13
N SER A 163 -4.56 -3.21 9.34
CA SER A 163 -4.25 -2.01 10.13
C SER A 163 -3.64 -2.38 11.47
N ASN A 164 -2.69 -1.56 11.91
CA ASN A 164 -2.22 -1.51 13.28
C ASN A 164 -2.39 -0.08 13.82
N TYR A 165 -3.55 0.21 14.40
CA TYR A 165 -3.88 1.56 14.85
C TYR A 165 -2.96 2.08 15.94
N LYS A 166 -2.37 1.20 16.77
CA LYS A 166 -1.37 1.60 17.76
C LYS A 166 -0.14 2.23 17.08
N GLU A 167 0.40 1.55 16.06
CA GLU A 167 1.53 2.07 15.30
C GLU A 167 1.15 3.29 14.46
N PHE A 168 -0.04 3.28 13.83
CA PHE A 168 -0.52 4.45 13.08
C PHE A 168 -0.64 5.68 13.97
N ASN A 169 -1.26 5.53 15.15
CA ASN A 169 -1.37 6.63 16.12
C ASN A 169 -0.02 7.07 16.68
N ARG A 170 0.96 6.17 16.81
CA ARG A 170 2.30 6.54 17.22
C ARG A 170 2.98 7.45 16.19
N VAL A 171 2.97 7.03 14.91
CA VAL A 171 3.68 7.78 13.86
C VAL A 171 2.95 9.02 13.38
N LEU A 172 1.62 9.09 13.49
CA LEU A 172 0.84 10.26 13.11
C LEU A 172 1.14 11.43 14.04
N GLN A 173 1.38 12.60 13.46
CA GLN A 173 1.44 13.88 14.19
C GLN A 173 0.08 14.29 14.75
N SER A 174 0.04 15.21 15.69
CA SER A 174 -1.21 15.82 16.15
C SER A 174 -1.92 16.53 14.98
N GLY A 175 -3.21 16.25 14.81
CA GLY A 175 -3.98 16.71 13.65
C GLY A 175 -3.70 15.95 12.35
N GLY A 176 -2.82 14.96 12.37
CA GLY A 176 -2.62 14.06 11.23
C GLY A 176 -3.82 13.16 11.00
N ASN A 177 -3.91 12.55 9.83
CA ASN A 177 -5.03 11.68 9.48
C ASN A 177 -4.61 10.32 8.94
N ILE A 178 -5.55 9.38 9.02
CA ILE A 178 -5.50 8.10 8.31
C ILE A 178 -6.59 8.07 7.25
N ILE A 179 -6.23 7.64 6.06
CA ILE A 179 -7.14 7.43 4.93
C ILE A 179 -7.13 5.93 4.63
N LYS A 180 -8.22 5.25 4.97
CA LYS A 180 -8.35 3.82 4.80
C LYS A 180 -9.37 3.50 3.72
N ILE A 181 -8.98 2.65 2.77
CA ILE A 181 -9.86 2.13 1.72
C ILE A 181 -10.14 0.65 2.02
N VAL A 182 -11.40 0.33 2.16
CA VAL A 182 -11.86 -1.06 2.37
C VAL A 182 -12.83 -1.48 1.29
N PRO A 183 -12.81 -2.76 0.85
CA PRO A 183 -13.82 -3.29 -0.03
C PRO A 183 -15.20 -3.15 0.60
N ASP A 184 -16.24 -2.97 -0.20
CA ASP A 184 -17.63 -3.01 0.25
C ASP A 184 -18.40 -4.09 -0.51
N ARG A 185 -19.67 -4.22 -0.20
CA ARG A 185 -20.57 -5.34 -0.52
C ARG A 185 -20.37 -5.95 -1.91
N TYR A 186 -20.26 -5.13 -2.94
CA TYR A 186 -20.20 -5.56 -4.35
C TYR A 186 -18.78 -5.46 -4.96
N TYR A 187 -17.77 -5.27 -4.13
CA TYR A 187 -16.39 -5.13 -4.63
C TYR A 187 -15.94 -6.36 -5.40
N LEU A 188 -15.54 -6.18 -6.67
CA LEU A 188 -15.10 -7.24 -7.60
C LEU A 188 -16.13 -8.38 -7.75
N GLN A 189 -17.44 -8.09 -7.72
CA GLN A 189 -18.47 -9.12 -7.76
C GLN A 189 -18.40 -9.99 -9.02
N GLU A 190 -17.97 -9.45 -10.16
CA GLU A 190 -17.81 -10.18 -11.42
C GLU A 190 -16.66 -11.20 -11.30
N LEU A 191 -15.54 -10.83 -10.68
CA LEU A 191 -14.43 -11.74 -10.41
C LEU A 191 -14.85 -12.83 -9.43
N ARG A 192 -15.57 -12.46 -8.37
CA ARG A 192 -16.10 -13.42 -7.37
C ARG A 192 -17.04 -14.41 -8.03
N LYS A 193 -17.93 -13.94 -8.90
CA LYS A 193 -18.90 -14.77 -9.64
C LYS A 193 -18.21 -15.81 -10.52
N VAL A 194 -17.23 -15.41 -11.33
CA VAL A 194 -16.54 -16.34 -12.25
C VAL A 194 -15.68 -17.35 -11.49
N TYR A 195 -15.25 -17.03 -10.28
CA TYR A 195 -14.48 -17.91 -9.41
C TYR A 195 -15.34 -18.75 -8.44
N GLY A 196 -16.66 -18.55 -8.43
CA GLY A 196 -17.59 -19.29 -7.56
C GLY A 196 -17.55 -18.85 -6.09
N PHE A 197 -17.06 -17.64 -5.80
CA PHE A 197 -17.11 -17.07 -4.45
C PHE A 197 -18.43 -16.36 -4.19
N PRO A 198 -18.83 -16.15 -2.91
CA PRO A 198 -19.94 -15.28 -2.58
C PRO A 198 -19.76 -13.88 -3.20
N VAL A 199 -20.79 -13.39 -3.88
CA VAL A 199 -20.72 -12.07 -4.54
C VAL A 199 -20.73 -10.92 -3.56
N ASN A 200 -21.31 -11.12 -2.38
CA ASN A 200 -21.35 -10.13 -1.32
C ASN A 200 -20.11 -10.24 -0.43
N TYR A 201 -19.50 -9.11 -0.15
CA TYR A 201 -18.40 -8.98 0.81
C TYR A 201 -18.94 -8.31 2.08
N ASP A 202 -18.49 -8.76 3.24
CA ASP A 202 -18.82 -8.16 4.53
C ASP A 202 -17.54 -7.61 5.16
N ASN A 203 -17.55 -6.31 5.49
CA ASN A 203 -16.45 -5.62 6.15
C ASN A 203 -16.94 -4.81 7.37
N THR A 204 -18.13 -5.12 7.87
CA THR A 204 -18.77 -4.41 8.99
C THR A 204 -17.84 -4.31 10.20
N GLU A 205 -17.16 -5.41 10.54
CA GLU A 205 -16.21 -5.44 11.67
C GLU A 205 -15.04 -4.48 11.46
N VAL A 206 -14.49 -4.41 10.22
CA VAL A 206 -13.37 -3.53 9.89
C VAL A 206 -13.77 -2.06 10.02
N ILE A 207 -14.96 -1.70 9.52
CA ILE A 207 -15.52 -0.35 9.63
C ILE A 207 -15.81 0.01 11.08
N GLN A 208 -16.45 -0.88 11.83
CA GLN A 208 -16.72 -0.67 13.26
C GLN A 208 -15.44 -0.47 14.05
N ARG A 209 -14.41 -1.29 13.81
CA ARG A 209 -13.11 -1.14 14.45
C ARG A 209 -12.45 0.20 14.14
N PHE A 210 -12.54 0.65 12.89
CA PHE A 210 -12.03 1.96 12.49
C PHE A 210 -12.73 3.09 13.24
N LYS A 211 -14.06 3.05 13.34
CA LYS A 211 -14.88 4.06 14.06
C LYS A 211 -14.65 4.05 15.59
N GLN A 212 -14.30 2.91 16.16
CA GLN A 212 -13.89 2.84 17.57
C GLN A 212 -12.57 3.57 17.81
N GLU A 213 -11.61 3.45 16.90
CA GLU A 213 -10.31 4.14 16.99
C GLU A 213 -10.43 5.64 16.65
N TYR A 214 -11.33 6.00 15.72
CA TYR A 214 -11.56 7.36 15.24
C TYR A 214 -13.07 7.72 15.30
N PRO A 215 -13.60 8.12 16.46
CA PRO A 215 -15.05 8.32 16.63
C PRO A 215 -15.66 9.40 15.72
N ASN A 216 -14.84 10.38 15.28
CA ASN A 216 -15.25 11.45 14.37
C ASN A 216 -14.89 11.15 12.91
N ALA A 217 -14.70 9.89 12.56
CA ALA A 217 -14.33 9.50 11.22
C ALA A 217 -15.38 9.92 10.18
N VAL A 218 -14.90 10.44 9.05
CA VAL A 218 -15.73 10.67 7.86
C VAL A 218 -15.74 9.39 7.03
N GLU A 219 -16.91 9.00 6.57
CA GLU A 219 -17.12 7.82 5.74
C GLU A 219 -17.73 8.26 4.41
N LYS A 220 -17.18 7.74 3.31
CA LYS A 220 -17.67 7.99 1.96
C LYS A 220 -17.72 6.70 1.16
N GLU A 221 -18.88 6.38 0.65
CA GLU A 221 -19.08 5.26 -0.26
C GLU A 221 -18.72 5.66 -1.69
N LEU A 222 -17.99 4.80 -2.39
CA LEU A 222 -17.76 4.87 -3.82
C LEU A 222 -18.25 3.58 -4.48
N HIS A 223 -19.20 3.73 -5.41
CA HIS A 223 -19.77 2.60 -6.15
C HIS A 223 -19.85 2.96 -7.64
N TYR A 224 -19.04 2.29 -8.46
CA TYR A 224 -18.99 2.54 -9.90
C TYR A 224 -18.56 1.28 -10.67
N SER A 225 -18.84 1.27 -11.97
CA SER A 225 -18.35 0.25 -12.90
C SER A 225 -17.10 0.73 -13.62
N PHE A 226 -16.15 -0.18 -13.82
CA PHE A 226 -14.97 0.00 -14.66
C PHE A 226 -15.05 -0.96 -15.83
N GLU A 227 -15.10 -0.41 -17.06
CA GLU A 227 -15.01 -1.19 -18.29
C GLU A 227 -13.58 -1.71 -18.46
N ILE A 228 -13.42 -3.05 -18.47
CA ILE A 228 -12.12 -3.68 -18.57
C ILE A 228 -11.67 -3.71 -20.03
N PRO A 229 -10.57 -3.01 -20.39
CA PRO A 229 -10.02 -3.10 -21.74
C PRO A 229 -9.82 -4.55 -22.17
N GLU A 230 -10.13 -4.90 -23.39
CA GLU A 230 -10.07 -6.27 -23.89
C GLU A 230 -8.71 -6.92 -23.64
N THR A 231 -7.63 -6.18 -23.83
CA THR A 231 -6.26 -6.61 -23.60
C THR A 231 -5.91 -6.90 -22.13
N LEU A 232 -6.74 -6.41 -21.19
CA LEU A 232 -6.51 -6.55 -19.73
C LEU A 232 -7.49 -7.50 -19.05
N ARG A 233 -8.40 -8.16 -19.79
CA ARG A 233 -9.40 -9.06 -19.18
C ARG A 233 -8.76 -10.27 -18.50
N LEU A 234 -7.66 -10.79 -19.04
CA LEU A 234 -6.91 -11.86 -18.37
C LEU A 234 -6.15 -11.34 -17.15
N ASP A 235 -5.62 -10.12 -17.19
CA ASP A 235 -5.01 -9.49 -16.04
C ASP A 235 -6.00 -9.32 -14.89
N PHE A 236 -7.26 -9.01 -15.20
CA PHE A 236 -8.32 -8.89 -14.20
C PHE A 236 -8.55 -10.20 -13.42
N LEU A 237 -8.39 -11.33 -14.06
CA LEU A 237 -8.46 -12.63 -13.38
C LEU A 237 -7.29 -12.85 -12.40
N GLU A 238 -6.11 -12.31 -12.68
CA GLU A 238 -4.87 -12.59 -11.95
C GLU A 238 -4.47 -11.48 -10.93
N MET A 239 -5.18 -10.35 -10.90
CA MET A 239 -4.81 -9.16 -10.14
C MET A 239 -5.00 -9.24 -8.62
N SER A 240 -5.64 -10.31 -8.13
CA SER A 240 -6.12 -10.38 -6.74
C SER A 240 -5.76 -11.70 -6.08
N PRO A 241 -5.49 -11.69 -4.75
CA PRO A 241 -5.32 -12.91 -3.96
C PRO A 241 -6.47 -13.91 -4.05
N LEU A 242 -7.65 -13.48 -4.50
CA LEU A 242 -8.79 -14.39 -4.72
C LEU A 242 -8.43 -15.55 -5.65
N GLU A 243 -7.54 -15.33 -6.62
CA GLU A 243 -7.10 -16.35 -7.59
C GLU A 243 -6.37 -17.52 -6.92
N TRP A 244 -5.71 -17.31 -5.77
CA TRP A 244 -4.87 -18.35 -5.15
C TRP A 244 -5.64 -19.58 -4.72
N ALA A 245 -6.86 -19.40 -4.22
CA ALA A 245 -7.72 -20.50 -3.75
C ALA A 245 -8.57 -21.14 -4.87
N VAL A 246 -8.43 -20.71 -6.13
CA VAL A 246 -9.28 -21.15 -7.24
C VAL A 246 -8.70 -22.37 -7.91
N PRO A 247 -9.45 -23.49 -8.04
CA PRO A 247 -9.02 -24.68 -8.78
C PRO A 247 -8.74 -24.38 -10.26
N SER A 248 -7.73 -25.07 -10.83
CA SER A 248 -7.28 -24.85 -12.22
C SER A 248 -8.42 -24.96 -13.25
N LYS A 249 -9.35 -25.90 -13.08
CA LYS A 249 -10.52 -26.07 -13.96
C LYS A 249 -11.41 -24.81 -14.01
N ILE A 250 -11.60 -24.15 -12.87
CA ILE A 250 -12.40 -22.90 -12.79
C ILE A 250 -11.62 -21.76 -13.43
N LYS A 251 -10.29 -21.66 -13.19
CA LYS A 251 -9.42 -20.66 -13.84
C LYS A 251 -9.47 -20.78 -15.36
N GLU A 252 -9.39 -22.00 -15.90
CA GLU A 252 -9.49 -22.25 -17.34
C GLU A 252 -10.85 -21.86 -17.92
N ALA A 253 -11.94 -22.14 -17.20
CA ALA A 253 -13.28 -21.72 -17.60
C ALA A 253 -13.42 -20.19 -17.62
N ALA A 254 -12.93 -19.50 -16.57
CA ALA A 254 -12.92 -18.05 -16.48
C ALA A 254 -12.11 -17.38 -17.60
N ARG A 255 -10.98 -17.97 -18.00
CA ARG A 255 -10.13 -17.47 -19.10
C ARG A 255 -10.82 -17.55 -20.48
N LYS A 256 -11.75 -18.51 -20.68
CA LYS A 256 -12.52 -18.61 -21.93
C LYS A 256 -13.57 -17.53 -22.07
N ASN A 257 -14.08 -17.02 -20.97
CA ASN A 257 -15.10 -15.96 -20.96
C ASN A 257 -14.84 -15.00 -19.80
N PRO A 258 -13.76 -14.18 -19.87
CA PRO A 258 -13.39 -13.27 -18.81
C PRO A 258 -14.40 -12.11 -18.72
N PRO A 259 -14.60 -11.53 -17.53
CA PRO A 259 -15.44 -10.35 -17.34
C PRO A 259 -15.02 -9.18 -18.22
N THR A 260 -16.00 -8.43 -18.72
CA THR A 260 -15.80 -7.23 -19.53
C THR A 260 -15.86 -5.96 -18.70
N GLN A 261 -16.40 -6.06 -17.49
CA GLN A 261 -16.50 -4.95 -16.54
C GLN A 261 -16.20 -5.43 -15.12
N SER A 262 -15.89 -4.50 -14.24
CA SER A 262 -15.66 -4.72 -12.82
C SER A 262 -16.41 -3.70 -11.99
N THR A 263 -17.14 -4.16 -10.99
CA THR A 263 -17.74 -3.30 -9.97
C THR A 263 -16.69 -2.94 -8.93
N ILE A 264 -16.46 -1.65 -8.77
CA ILE A 264 -15.65 -1.08 -7.69
C ILE A 264 -16.59 -0.48 -6.66
N HIS A 265 -16.73 -1.16 -5.55
CA HIS A 265 -17.55 -0.75 -4.41
C HIS A 265 -16.67 -0.75 -3.17
N VAL A 266 -16.37 0.45 -2.66
CA VAL A 266 -15.43 0.65 -1.55
C VAL A 266 -15.93 1.72 -0.59
N GLN A 267 -15.51 1.61 0.67
CA GLN A 267 -15.64 2.68 1.66
C GLN A 267 -14.29 3.40 1.79
N VAL A 268 -14.34 4.72 1.72
CA VAL A 268 -13.24 5.63 2.05
C VAL A 268 -13.47 6.11 3.47
N LEU A 269 -12.63 5.70 4.39
CA LEU A 269 -12.70 6.06 5.80
C LEU A 269 -11.57 7.03 6.13
N ILE A 270 -11.89 8.19 6.70
CA ILE A 270 -10.91 9.22 7.07
C ILE A 270 -11.04 9.46 8.56
N GLY A 271 -10.01 9.09 9.32
CA GLY A 271 -9.91 9.33 10.75
C GLY A 271 -8.83 10.38 11.06
N GLN A 272 -9.06 11.24 12.03
CA GLN A 272 -8.11 12.26 12.48
C GLN A 272 -7.63 11.92 13.89
N LYS A 273 -6.29 12.05 14.09
CA LYS A 273 -5.65 11.91 15.40
C LYS A 273 -5.80 13.17 16.24
#